data_7db4cc8346d9fc5d271baaf77a32620c
#
_entry.id   7db4cc8346d9fc5d271baaf77a32620c
#
_cell.length_a   1.000
_cell.length_b   1.000
_cell.length_c   1.000
_cell.angle_alpha   90.00
_cell.angle_beta   90.00
_cell.angle_gamma   90.00
#
_symmetry.space_group_name_H-M   'P 1'
#
loop_
_entity.id
_entity.type
_entity.pdbx_description
1 polymer ?
#
loop_
_entity_poly.entity_id
_entity_poly.type
_entity_poly.pdbx_seq_one_letter_code
_entity_poly.pdbx_strand_id
1 'polypeptide(L)'
;MIPVSLLVCVMAGWCAIYLADTLLRSSITHRIGYETWLASRGLMLSPFHVRWQTTMFNRLFSYCARINPRALYLIGGQQALQVVVPGVNLPTSQLAYFFIALLLSGVIHELGHAVAALREQVRVNGFGMFVFVMYPGAFVDLFTTHLNLISPAQQLRIFCAGVWHNFVLCVAALAFLFLLPIFLFPMYSTGVGALVTEVVQGSAADGPRGLSVGDIVTGLEDCPVRTVEDWSSCLFHLSHTAQTGYCVPVASLQPSWRLDGTMDCCSNNSLTDLCFSYIKPEHRKSREREYACMPVRKMVTGTRACRTDDDCAAGFHTASLCVTPSLENQTRFIRVTHLPNTHMLFVGYPPHLQYAVSLTNFVPRFGFLHLDLPVFLETFCKYVVSLSGALAVVNSVPCFALDGQWMLNALLEATLVTVVTDRQKRELIGFFLLLAGSALLAANVALGLWMVTAR
;
A
#
# COMPACT_ATOMS: atom_id res chain seq x y z
N MET A 1 4.22 17.11 2.36
CA MET A 1 5.56 17.71 2.63
C MET A 1 6.42 16.63 3.26
N ILE A 2 7.67 16.45 2.81
CA ILE A 2 8.60 15.54 3.50
C ILE A 2 8.70 16.04 4.95
N PRO A 3 8.54 15.17 5.96
CA PRO A 3 8.69 15.59 7.34
C PRO A 3 10.07 16.24 7.52
N VAL A 4 10.10 17.49 7.93
CA VAL A 4 11.34 18.25 8.13
C VAL A 4 12.29 17.47 9.06
N SER A 5 11.72 16.77 10.06
CA SER A 5 12.44 15.88 10.96
C SER A 5 13.20 14.76 10.23
N LEU A 6 12.60 14.11 9.23
CA LEU A 6 13.26 13.05 8.46
C LEU A 6 14.42 13.61 7.64
N LEU A 7 14.22 14.75 6.97
CA LEU A 7 15.29 15.41 6.21
C LEU A 7 16.44 15.83 7.12
N VAL A 8 16.13 16.43 8.27
CA VAL A 8 17.14 16.83 9.28
C VAL A 8 17.91 15.62 9.80
N CYS A 9 17.22 14.50 10.12
CA CYS A 9 17.89 13.27 10.58
C CYS A 9 18.83 12.70 9.51
N VAL A 10 18.39 12.64 8.24
CA VAL A 10 19.22 12.15 7.13
C VAL A 10 20.45 13.04 6.93
N MET A 11 20.27 14.36 6.90
CA MET A 11 21.36 15.33 6.74
C MET A 11 22.33 15.28 7.94
N ALA A 12 21.81 15.22 9.17
CA ALA A 12 22.64 15.10 10.37
C ALA A 12 23.45 13.79 10.37
N GLY A 13 22.84 12.67 9.98
CA GLY A 13 23.51 11.38 9.84
C GLY A 13 24.67 11.45 8.83
N TRP A 14 24.44 12.01 7.65
CA TRP A 14 25.48 12.19 6.63
C TRP A 14 26.58 13.15 7.08
N CYS A 15 26.24 14.26 7.75
CA CYS A 15 27.22 15.18 8.34
C CYS A 15 28.10 14.46 9.37
N ALA A 16 27.50 13.63 10.25
CA ALA A 16 28.25 12.87 11.24
C ALA A 16 29.22 11.85 10.60
N ILE A 17 28.75 11.08 9.59
CA ILE A 17 29.57 10.12 8.84
C ILE A 17 30.73 10.86 8.15
N TYR A 18 30.44 11.97 7.49
CA TYR A 18 31.44 12.74 6.74
C TYR A 18 32.46 13.41 7.66
N LEU A 19 32.02 13.92 8.80
CA LEU A 19 32.92 14.48 9.82
C LEU A 19 33.83 13.40 10.39
N ALA A 20 33.30 12.24 10.72
CA ALA A 20 34.10 11.12 11.23
C ALA A 20 35.13 10.63 10.19
N ASP A 21 34.73 10.45 8.93
CA ASP A 21 35.64 10.07 7.83
C ASP A 21 36.75 11.12 7.64
N THR A 22 36.41 12.40 7.64
CA THR A 22 37.36 13.50 7.49
C THR A 22 38.35 13.56 8.65
N LEU A 23 37.86 13.43 9.89
CA LEU A 23 38.73 13.41 11.08
C LEU A 23 39.70 12.23 11.07
N LEU A 24 39.25 11.03 10.72
CA LEU A 24 40.07 9.84 10.65
C LEU A 24 41.11 9.93 9.51
N ARG A 25 40.77 10.53 8.37
CA ARG A 25 41.70 10.76 7.25
C ARG A 25 42.68 11.90 7.51
N SER A 26 42.31 12.90 8.30
CA SER A 26 43.18 14.04 8.63
C SER A 26 44.26 13.68 9.67
N SER A 27 44.03 12.65 10.47
CA SER A 27 44.99 12.18 11.47
C SER A 27 46.09 11.35 10.82
N ILE A 28 47.31 11.87 10.80
CA ILE A 28 48.53 11.19 10.22
C ILE A 28 48.73 9.79 10.83
N THR A 29 48.45 9.63 12.12
CA THR A 29 48.65 8.38 12.85
C THR A 29 47.59 7.32 12.54
N HIS A 30 46.36 7.73 12.26
CA HIS A 30 45.23 6.81 12.10
C HIS A 30 44.84 6.57 10.63
N ARG A 31 45.28 7.42 9.72
CA ARG A 31 44.91 7.37 8.31
C ARG A 31 45.16 6.02 7.64
N ILE A 32 46.40 5.52 7.74
CA ILE A 32 46.81 4.26 7.10
C ILE A 32 45.99 3.09 7.66
N GLY A 33 45.84 3.04 9.00
CA GLY A 33 45.04 1.99 9.65
C GLY A 33 43.58 2.05 9.26
N TYR A 34 43.00 3.23 9.15
CA TYR A 34 41.64 3.45 8.75
C TYR A 34 41.37 3.07 7.27
N GLU A 35 42.24 3.52 6.36
CA GLU A 35 42.11 3.18 4.94
C GLU A 35 42.29 1.66 4.69
N THR A 36 43.24 1.02 5.38
CA THR A 36 43.41 -0.44 5.31
C THR A 36 42.22 -1.19 5.91
N TRP A 37 41.63 -0.68 7.00
CA TRP A 37 40.44 -1.26 7.60
C TRP A 37 39.22 -1.17 6.65
N LEU A 38 38.98 0.00 6.03
CA LEU A 38 37.90 0.17 5.03
C LEU A 38 38.10 -0.78 3.85
N ALA A 39 39.34 -0.83 3.29
CA ALA A 39 39.63 -1.69 2.16
C ALA A 39 39.49 -3.18 2.50
N SER A 40 39.94 -3.61 3.69
CA SER A 40 39.81 -5.02 4.14
C SER A 40 38.33 -5.46 4.32
N ARG A 41 37.45 -4.52 4.60
CA ARG A 41 36.00 -4.76 4.73
C ARG A 41 35.22 -4.53 3.45
N GLY A 42 35.88 -4.07 2.37
CA GLY A 42 35.25 -3.72 1.12
C GLY A 42 34.33 -2.50 1.22
N LEU A 43 34.59 -1.60 2.19
CA LEU A 43 33.79 -0.39 2.41
C LEU A 43 34.39 0.80 1.66
N MET A 44 33.57 1.55 0.98
CA MET A 44 33.91 2.80 0.31
C MET A 44 32.94 3.89 0.74
N LEU A 45 33.47 5.02 1.19
CA LEU A 45 32.71 6.19 1.62
C LEU A 45 32.91 7.33 0.62
N SER A 46 31.83 7.92 0.16
CA SER A 46 31.78 9.10 -0.71
C SER A 46 30.65 10.02 -0.23
N PRO A 47 30.61 11.30 -0.62
CA PRO A 47 29.51 12.19 -0.22
C PRO A 47 28.15 11.59 -0.54
N PHE A 48 27.28 11.47 0.47
CA PHE A 48 25.94 10.90 0.37
C PHE A 48 25.86 9.46 -0.16
N HIS A 49 26.98 8.73 -0.18
CA HIS A 49 27.06 7.38 -0.73
C HIS A 49 28.01 6.50 0.08
N VAL A 50 27.48 5.42 0.67
CA VAL A 50 28.23 4.33 1.30
C VAL A 50 28.08 3.10 0.43
N ARG A 51 29.19 2.49 0.04
CA ARG A 51 29.24 1.26 -0.77
C ARG A 51 29.98 0.17 -0.02
N TRP A 52 29.40 -1.02 -0.01
CA TRP A 52 30.03 -2.23 0.52
C TRP A 52 30.07 -3.30 -0.57
N GLN A 53 31.24 -3.92 -0.78
CA GLN A 53 31.47 -4.97 -1.78
C GLN A 53 32.06 -6.21 -1.12
N THR A 54 31.56 -7.39 -1.51
CA THR A 54 32.05 -8.69 -1.01
C THR A 54 32.11 -9.73 -2.12
N THR A 55 33.03 -10.67 -1.97
CA THR A 55 33.16 -11.85 -2.84
C THR A 55 32.54 -13.11 -2.24
N MET A 56 32.01 -13.02 -1.02
CA MET A 56 31.54 -14.18 -0.24
C MET A 56 30.41 -14.93 -0.96
N PHE A 57 29.55 -14.23 -1.69
CA PHE A 57 28.39 -14.81 -2.40
C PHE A 57 28.73 -15.42 -3.76
N ASN A 58 29.96 -15.24 -4.27
CA ASN A 58 30.33 -15.74 -5.60
C ASN A 58 30.18 -17.28 -5.73
N ARG A 59 30.42 -18.03 -4.63
CA ARG A 59 30.22 -19.49 -4.59
C ARG A 59 28.73 -19.83 -4.67
N LEU A 60 27.87 -19.11 -3.97
CA LEU A 60 26.41 -19.28 -4.00
C LEU A 60 25.87 -19.00 -5.40
N PHE A 61 26.28 -17.90 -6.03
CA PHE A 61 25.89 -17.54 -7.39
C PHE A 61 26.28 -18.64 -8.41
N SER A 62 27.51 -19.20 -8.25
CA SER A 62 27.97 -20.33 -9.08
C SER A 62 27.10 -21.58 -8.91
N TYR A 63 26.61 -21.85 -7.70
CA TYR A 63 25.69 -22.96 -7.43
C TYR A 63 24.32 -22.70 -8.06
N CYS A 64 23.75 -21.50 -7.86
CA CYS A 64 22.46 -21.11 -8.46
C CYS A 64 22.50 -21.12 -9.99
N ALA A 65 23.61 -20.74 -10.62
CA ALA A 65 23.80 -20.77 -12.07
C ALA A 65 23.68 -22.16 -12.69
N ARG A 66 23.95 -23.22 -11.91
CA ARG A 66 23.81 -24.62 -12.36
C ARG A 66 22.38 -25.12 -12.35
N ILE A 67 21.50 -24.55 -11.51
CA ILE A 67 20.15 -25.04 -11.25
C ILE A 67 19.10 -24.35 -12.14
N ASN A 68 19.35 -23.12 -12.63
CA ASN A 68 18.35 -22.29 -13.28
C ASN A 68 18.04 -22.75 -14.72
N PRO A 69 16.80 -23.23 -15.03
CA PRO A 69 16.41 -23.61 -16.38
C PRO A 69 16.14 -22.36 -17.25
N ARG A 70 16.19 -22.56 -18.58
CA ARG A 70 15.96 -21.51 -19.58
C ARG A 70 14.61 -20.83 -19.40
N ALA A 71 14.61 -19.55 -19.10
CA ALA A 71 13.40 -18.76 -18.89
C ALA A 71 12.79 -18.27 -20.22
N LEU A 72 11.47 -18.40 -20.33
CA LEU A 72 10.65 -17.97 -21.46
C LEU A 72 10.08 -16.57 -21.20
N TYR A 73 10.03 -15.72 -22.22
CA TYR A 73 9.55 -14.32 -22.14
C TYR A 73 8.05 -14.22 -22.40
N LEU A 74 7.34 -13.47 -21.55
CA LEU A 74 6.00 -12.95 -21.81
C LEU A 74 5.85 -11.54 -21.27
N ILE A 75 5.32 -10.64 -22.09
CA ILE A 75 5.13 -9.22 -21.81
C ILE A 75 3.63 -8.95 -21.64
N GLY A 76 3.25 -8.10 -20.68
CA GLY A 76 1.95 -7.46 -20.66
C GLY A 76 1.52 -6.86 -19.34
N GLY A 77 1.19 -5.58 -19.32
CA GLY A 77 0.47 -4.91 -18.25
C GLY A 77 0.77 -3.43 -18.14
N GLN A 78 -0.19 -2.58 -18.51
CA GLN A 78 -0.10 -1.13 -18.33
C GLN A 78 -0.45 -0.76 -16.88
N GLN A 79 0.54 -0.26 -16.13
CA GLN A 79 0.31 0.54 -14.93
C GLN A 79 1.20 1.78 -15.00
N ALA A 80 0.62 2.95 -14.74
CA ALA A 80 1.38 4.19 -14.67
C ALA A 80 2.35 4.15 -13.49
N LEU A 81 3.64 4.34 -13.76
CA LEU A 81 4.67 4.42 -12.74
C LEU A 81 4.50 5.72 -11.96
N GLN A 82 4.24 5.64 -10.66
CA GLN A 82 4.20 6.79 -9.77
C GLN A 82 5.52 6.91 -9.03
N VAL A 83 6.06 8.14 -9.00
CA VAL A 83 7.24 8.45 -8.19
C VAL A 83 6.85 8.40 -6.71
N VAL A 84 7.50 7.52 -5.94
CA VAL A 84 7.28 7.41 -4.51
C VAL A 84 8.20 8.39 -3.78
N VAL A 85 7.60 9.34 -3.07
CA VAL A 85 8.31 10.32 -2.23
C VAL A 85 7.94 10.08 -0.78
N PRO A 86 8.89 9.64 0.08
CA PRO A 86 8.65 9.40 1.49
C PRO A 86 8.07 10.63 2.20
N GLY A 87 6.97 10.43 2.94
CA GLY A 87 6.28 11.49 3.67
C GLY A 87 5.39 12.42 2.83
N VAL A 88 5.28 12.17 1.51
CA VAL A 88 4.36 12.89 0.61
C VAL A 88 3.24 11.97 0.14
N ASN A 89 3.58 10.91 -0.58
CA ASN A 89 2.64 9.89 -1.04
C ASN A 89 2.87 8.51 -0.38
N LEU A 90 3.84 8.41 0.54
CA LEU A 90 4.12 7.23 1.34
C LEU A 90 4.05 7.60 2.83
N PRO A 91 3.13 7.01 3.62
CA PRO A 91 3.05 7.21 5.07
C PRO A 91 4.36 6.80 5.77
N THR A 92 4.75 7.55 6.81
CA THR A 92 5.99 7.27 7.56
C THR A 92 5.98 5.89 8.23
N SER A 93 4.81 5.40 8.64
CA SER A 93 4.61 4.05 9.20
C SER A 93 4.94 2.93 8.20
N GLN A 94 4.89 3.20 6.90
CA GLN A 94 5.15 2.21 5.85
C GLN A 94 6.57 2.30 5.26
N LEU A 95 7.41 3.21 5.72
CA LEU A 95 8.78 3.40 5.22
C LEU A 95 9.63 2.13 5.34
N ALA A 96 9.49 1.38 6.44
CA ALA A 96 10.23 0.14 6.63
C ALA A 96 9.90 -0.90 5.55
N TYR A 97 8.62 -1.08 5.23
CA TYR A 97 8.17 -2.00 4.16
C TYR A 97 8.76 -1.59 2.81
N PHE A 98 8.70 -0.29 2.51
CA PHE A 98 9.24 0.25 1.25
C PHE A 98 10.73 -0.02 1.11
N PHE A 99 11.55 0.33 2.12
CA PHE A 99 13.00 0.17 2.03
C PHE A 99 13.44 -1.30 2.02
N ILE A 100 12.79 -2.17 2.80
CA ILE A 100 13.11 -3.60 2.81
C ILE A 100 12.72 -4.23 1.47
N ALA A 101 11.54 -3.92 0.93
CA ALA A 101 11.10 -4.43 -0.36
C ALA A 101 11.96 -3.89 -1.52
N LEU A 102 12.38 -2.62 -1.46
CA LEU A 102 13.29 -2.02 -2.44
C LEU A 102 14.66 -2.72 -2.44
N LEU A 103 15.23 -2.93 -1.25
CA LEU A 103 16.49 -3.64 -1.10
C LEU A 103 16.39 -5.09 -1.59
N LEU A 104 15.33 -5.80 -1.22
CA LEU A 104 15.08 -7.16 -1.68
C LEU A 104 14.98 -7.23 -3.21
N SER A 105 14.20 -6.33 -3.81
CA SER A 105 14.03 -6.27 -5.27
C SER A 105 15.34 -5.96 -5.98
N GLY A 106 16.16 -5.04 -5.42
CA GLY A 106 17.48 -4.72 -5.94
C GLY A 106 18.45 -5.90 -5.81
N VAL A 107 18.49 -6.57 -4.67
CA VAL A 107 19.35 -7.76 -4.46
C VAL A 107 18.99 -8.89 -5.43
N ILE A 108 17.71 -9.18 -5.62
CA ILE A 108 17.25 -10.22 -6.55
C ILE A 108 17.57 -9.86 -8.01
N HIS A 109 17.46 -8.59 -8.37
CA HIS A 109 17.86 -8.07 -9.68
C HIS A 109 19.35 -8.33 -9.97
N GLU A 110 20.22 -7.90 -9.07
CA GLU A 110 21.68 -8.07 -9.19
C GLU A 110 22.10 -9.54 -9.12
N LEU A 111 21.40 -10.35 -8.32
CA LEU A 111 21.55 -11.79 -8.31
C LEU A 111 21.30 -12.39 -9.71
N GLY A 112 20.27 -11.88 -10.41
CA GLY A 112 19.97 -12.28 -11.78
C GLY A 112 21.17 -12.08 -12.71
N HIS A 113 21.75 -10.89 -12.72
CA HIS A 113 22.95 -10.59 -13.50
C HIS A 113 24.13 -11.48 -13.13
N ALA A 114 24.40 -11.67 -11.83
CA ALA A 114 25.50 -12.50 -11.36
C ALA A 114 25.37 -13.97 -11.80
N VAL A 115 24.17 -14.54 -11.64
CA VAL A 115 23.89 -15.95 -12.04
C VAL A 115 24.02 -16.14 -13.55
N ALA A 116 23.47 -15.20 -14.34
CA ALA A 116 23.57 -15.24 -15.80
C ALA A 116 25.02 -15.06 -16.27
N ALA A 117 25.78 -14.12 -15.68
CA ALA A 117 27.19 -13.91 -16.00
C ALA A 117 28.03 -15.17 -15.76
N LEU A 118 27.88 -15.81 -14.61
CA LEU A 118 28.58 -17.06 -14.29
C LEU A 118 28.19 -18.20 -15.24
N ARG A 119 26.93 -18.25 -15.66
CA ARG A 119 26.46 -19.24 -16.65
C ARG A 119 27.10 -19.03 -18.03
N GLU A 120 27.27 -17.78 -18.44
CA GLU A 120 27.94 -17.41 -19.70
C GLU A 120 29.49 -17.34 -19.53
N GLN A 121 30.01 -17.85 -18.41
CA GLN A 121 31.44 -17.91 -18.07
C GLN A 121 32.12 -16.53 -17.92
N VAL A 122 31.34 -15.50 -17.63
CA VAL A 122 31.85 -14.19 -17.25
C VAL A 122 32.15 -14.17 -15.76
N ARG A 123 33.35 -13.74 -15.40
CA ARG A 123 33.78 -13.68 -14.02
C ARG A 123 33.03 -12.56 -13.27
N VAL A 124 32.54 -12.89 -12.07
CA VAL A 124 31.98 -11.93 -11.12
C VAL A 124 33.10 -11.55 -10.13
N ASN A 125 33.46 -10.28 -10.10
CA ASN A 125 34.46 -9.75 -9.16
C ASN A 125 33.89 -9.67 -7.73
N GLY A 126 32.63 -9.27 -7.59
CA GLY A 126 31.97 -9.22 -6.29
C GLY A 126 30.51 -8.75 -6.41
N PHE A 127 29.81 -8.90 -5.30
CA PHE A 127 28.48 -8.37 -5.06
C PHE A 127 28.54 -7.32 -3.96
N GLY A 128 27.74 -6.30 -4.05
CA GLY A 128 27.72 -5.28 -3.01
C GLY A 128 26.36 -4.60 -2.86
N MET A 129 26.26 -3.86 -1.78
CA MET A 129 25.14 -3.01 -1.47
C MET A 129 25.62 -1.57 -1.26
N PHE A 130 24.76 -0.62 -1.48
CA PHE A 130 25.03 0.78 -1.25
C PHE A 130 23.82 1.48 -0.67
N VAL A 131 24.07 2.61 -0.03
CA VAL A 131 23.02 3.56 0.34
C VAL A 131 23.38 4.90 -0.31
N PHE A 132 22.45 5.41 -1.12
CA PHE A 132 22.55 6.72 -1.74
C PHE A 132 21.50 7.64 -1.12
N VAL A 133 21.95 8.66 -0.39
CA VAL A 133 21.12 9.54 0.45
C VAL A 133 20.38 8.73 1.51
N MET A 134 19.22 8.17 1.19
CA MET A 134 18.41 7.30 2.07
C MET A 134 17.95 6.03 1.34
N TYR A 135 18.20 5.92 0.05
CA TYR A 135 17.75 4.79 -0.76
C TYR A 135 18.80 3.68 -0.76
N PRO A 136 18.47 2.49 -0.25
CA PRO A 136 19.34 1.34 -0.35
C PRO A 136 19.28 0.77 -1.76
N GLY A 137 20.41 0.25 -2.23
CA GLY A 137 20.53 -0.44 -3.51
C GLY A 137 21.55 -1.56 -3.44
N ALA A 138 21.58 -2.38 -4.48
CA ALA A 138 22.57 -3.42 -4.68
C ALA A 138 23.30 -3.20 -6.01
N PHE A 139 24.42 -3.88 -6.20
CA PHE A 139 25.14 -3.93 -7.46
C PHE A 139 25.97 -5.21 -7.55
N VAL A 140 26.20 -5.67 -8.77
CA VAL A 140 27.17 -6.71 -9.06
C VAL A 140 28.30 -6.14 -9.92
N ASP A 141 29.54 -6.49 -9.57
CA ASP A 141 30.73 -6.09 -10.32
C ASP A 141 31.15 -7.23 -11.23
N LEU A 142 30.90 -7.04 -12.53
CA LEU A 142 31.24 -7.99 -13.59
C LEU A 142 32.59 -7.64 -14.22
N PHE A 143 33.37 -8.66 -14.57
CA PHE A 143 34.65 -8.46 -15.24
C PHE A 143 34.43 -8.00 -16.69
N THR A 144 34.51 -6.69 -16.90
CA THR A 144 34.14 -6.00 -18.15
C THR A 144 34.92 -6.48 -19.37
N THR A 145 36.20 -6.87 -19.24
CA THR A 145 36.99 -7.38 -20.35
C THR A 145 36.38 -8.67 -20.92
N HIS A 146 36.00 -9.62 -20.06
CA HIS A 146 35.32 -10.84 -20.50
C HIS A 146 33.94 -10.55 -21.08
N LEU A 147 33.18 -9.64 -20.44
CA LEU A 147 31.85 -9.25 -20.90
C LEU A 147 31.87 -8.68 -22.33
N ASN A 148 32.91 -7.94 -22.68
CA ASN A 148 33.06 -7.36 -24.04
C ASN A 148 33.54 -8.38 -25.08
N LEU A 149 34.09 -9.52 -24.68
CA LEU A 149 34.59 -10.56 -25.59
C LEU A 149 33.55 -11.61 -25.97
N ILE A 150 32.48 -11.74 -25.18
CA ILE A 150 31.39 -12.71 -25.48
C ILE A 150 30.46 -12.19 -26.56
N SER A 151 29.70 -13.10 -27.20
CA SER A 151 28.76 -12.74 -28.26
C SER A 151 27.63 -11.80 -27.77
N PRO A 152 27.09 -10.94 -28.67
CA PRO A 152 26.00 -10.04 -28.30
C PRO A 152 24.77 -10.76 -27.71
N ALA A 153 24.47 -11.97 -28.15
CA ALA A 153 23.40 -12.79 -27.61
C ALA A 153 23.65 -13.26 -26.18
N GLN A 154 24.91 -13.51 -25.80
CA GLN A 154 25.30 -13.83 -24.43
C GLN A 154 25.24 -12.59 -23.53
N GLN A 155 25.73 -11.44 -24.03
CA GLN A 155 25.59 -10.15 -23.35
C GLN A 155 24.11 -9.84 -23.06
N LEU A 156 23.23 -9.99 -24.07
CA LEU A 156 21.79 -9.75 -23.92
C LEU A 156 21.17 -10.65 -22.83
N ARG A 157 21.57 -11.93 -22.73
CA ARG A 157 21.09 -12.82 -21.66
C ARG A 157 21.49 -12.32 -20.26
N ILE A 158 22.73 -11.80 -20.13
CA ILE A 158 23.19 -11.28 -18.85
C ILE A 158 22.41 -10.00 -18.49
N PHE A 159 22.25 -9.06 -19.41
CA PHE A 159 21.55 -7.81 -19.13
C PHE A 159 20.04 -7.97 -18.92
N CYS A 160 19.40 -8.91 -19.63
CA CYS A 160 17.98 -9.21 -19.41
C CYS A 160 17.73 -9.99 -18.10
N ALA A 161 18.74 -10.61 -17.50
CA ALA A 161 18.54 -11.48 -16.35
C ALA A 161 18.07 -10.74 -15.11
N GLY A 162 18.52 -9.52 -14.86
CA GLY A 162 18.03 -8.68 -13.76
C GLY A 162 16.54 -8.38 -13.89
N VAL A 163 16.13 -7.90 -15.06
CA VAL A 163 14.72 -7.63 -15.41
C VAL A 163 13.88 -8.91 -15.24
N TRP A 164 14.37 -10.04 -15.73
CA TRP A 164 13.69 -11.33 -15.61
C TRP A 164 13.48 -11.76 -14.15
N HIS A 165 14.51 -11.67 -13.31
CA HIS A 165 14.40 -12.08 -11.92
C HIS A 165 13.43 -11.19 -11.14
N ASN A 166 13.40 -9.89 -11.43
CA ASN A 166 12.40 -8.99 -10.86
C ASN A 166 10.98 -9.31 -11.33
N PHE A 167 10.81 -9.66 -12.60
CA PHE A 167 9.51 -10.11 -13.11
C PHE A 167 9.05 -11.40 -12.39
N VAL A 168 9.93 -12.38 -12.24
CA VAL A 168 9.63 -13.62 -11.51
C VAL A 168 9.30 -13.33 -10.04
N LEU A 169 10.04 -12.45 -9.39
CA LEU A 169 9.76 -12.04 -8.01
C LEU A 169 8.39 -11.37 -7.89
N CYS A 170 8.05 -10.49 -8.82
CA CYS A 170 6.74 -9.84 -8.88
C CYS A 170 5.61 -10.89 -9.01
N VAL A 171 5.74 -11.84 -9.93
CA VAL A 171 4.75 -12.91 -10.13
C VAL A 171 4.67 -13.83 -8.91
N ALA A 172 5.81 -14.17 -8.31
CA ALA A 172 5.84 -15.02 -7.11
C ALA A 172 5.17 -14.32 -5.91
N ALA A 173 5.45 -13.03 -5.69
CA ALA A 173 4.82 -12.26 -4.64
C ALA A 173 3.30 -12.08 -4.89
N LEU A 174 2.89 -11.89 -6.14
CA LEU A 174 1.48 -11.83 -6.52
C LEU A 174 0.78 -13.18 -6.27
N ALA A 175 1.40 -14.28 -6.67
CA ALA A 175 0.88 -15.63 -6.40
C ALA A 175 0.78 -15.90 -4.89
N PHE A 176 1.77 -15.46 -4.11
CA PHE A 176 1.73 -15.57 -2.65
C PHE A 176 0.55 -14.77 -2.05
N LEU A 177 0.27 -13.55 -2.55
CA LEU A 177 -0.89 -12.77 -2.13
C LEU A 177 -2.22 -13.51 -2.39
N PHE A 178 -2.38 -14.11 -3.57
CA PHE A 178 -3.57 -14.91 -3.87
C PHE A 178 -3.70 -16.15 -2.98
N LEU A 179 -2.58 -16.76 -2.64
CA LEU A 179 -2.53 -17.97 -1.80
C LEU A 179 -2.47 -17.65 -0.30
N LEU A 180 -2.34 -16.40 0.08
CA LEU A 180 -2.22 -15.97 1.48
C LEU A 180 -3.33 -16.50 2.39
N PRO A 181 -4.62 -16.49 2.00
CA PRO A 181 -5.68 -17.09 2.82
C PRO A 181 -5.47 -18.59 3.06
N ILE A 182 -4.93 -19.31 2.09
CA ILE A 182 -4.65 -20.75 2.20
C ILE A 182 -3.49 -21.00 3.16
N PHE A 183 -2.40 -20.23 3.05
CA PHE A 183 -1.25 -20.33 3.97
C PHE A 183 -1.61 -19.97 5.41
N LEU A 184 -2.47 -18.97 5.58
CA LEU A 184 -2.89 -18.52 6.90
C LEU A 184 -4.08 -19.31 7.48
N PHE A 185 -4.77 -20.13 6.69
CA PHE A 185 -5.95 -20.89 7.11
C PHE A 185 -5.77 -21.70 8.41
N PRO A 186 -4.62 -22.34 8.70
CA PRO A 186 -4.44 -23.06 9.98
C PRO A 186 -4.45 -22.14 11.20
N MET A 187 -4.06 -20.87 11.03
CA MET A 187 -3.86 -19.89 12.11
C MET A 187 -4.96 -18.85 12.18
N TYR A 188 -5.55 -18.51 11.04
CA TYR A 188 -6.57 -17.45 10.92
C TYR A 188 -7.81 -17.97 10.22
N SER A 189 -8.98 -17.45 10.58
CA SER A 189 -10.25 -17.70 9.91
C SER A 189 -10.63 -16.48 9.05
N THR A 190 -11.27 -16.72 7.92
CA THR A 190 -11.81 -15.70 7.01
C THR A 190 -13.30 -15.87 6.86
N GLY A 191 -14.03 -14.81 6.48
CA GLY A 191 -15.47 -14.87 6.25
C GLY A 191 -16.35 -14.86 7.50
N VAL A 192 -15.78 -14.63 8.68
CA VAL A 192 -16.50 -14.56 9.98
C VAL A 192 -16.92 -13.13 10.30
N GLY A 193 -16.30 -12.15 9.63
CA GLY A 193 -16.45 -10.71 9.84
C GLY A 193 -15.18 -9.98 9.48
N ALA A 194 -15.18 -8.66 9.58
CA ALA A 194 -14.02 -7.81 9.39
C ALA A 194 -13.41 -7.45 10.76
N LEU A 195 -12.15 -7.84 10.99
CA LEU A 195 -11.42 -7.57 12.23
C LEU A 195 -10.85 -6.16 12.23
N VAL A 196 -11.08 -5.41 13.30
CA VAL A 196 -10.51 -4.06 13.50
C VAL A 196 -9.04 -4.18 13.90
N THR A 197 -8.15 -3.62 13.09
CA THR A 197 -6.69 -3.58 13.36
C THR A 197 -6.23 -2.23 13.87
N GLU A 198 -6.91 -1.15 13.48
CA GLU A 198 -6.59 0.21 13.94
C GLU A 198 -7.84 1.06 13.97
N VAL A 199 -7.95 1.95 14.97
CA VAL A 199 -8.98 2.98 15.06
C VAL A 199 -8.28 4.33 15.14
N VAL A 200 -8.64 5.26 14.26
CA VAL A 200 -8.07 6.60 14.24
C VAL A 200 -8.54 7.36 15.49
N GLN A 201 -7.59 7.80 16.30
CA GLN A 201 -7.87 8.53 17.54
C GLN A 201 -8.65 9.83 17.26
N GLY A 202 -9.67 10.09 18.07
CA GLY A 202 -10.55 11.27 17.92
C GLY A 202 -11.51 11.18 16.74
N SER A 203 -11.57 10.05 16.03
CA SER A 203 -12.58 9.81 15.00
C SER A 203 -13.95 9.49 15.62
N ALA A 204 -14.99 9.50 14.79
CA ALA A 204 -16.34 9.11 15.22
C ALA A 204 -16.48 7.61 15.57
N ALA A 205 -15.48 6.79 15.22
CA ALA A 205 -15.40 5.38 15.61
C ALA A 205 -14.69 5.17 16.95
N ASP A 206 -13.93 6.17 17.43
CA ASP A 206 -13.19 6.14 18.69
C ASP A 206 -14.08 6.54 19.87
N GLY A 207 -13.84 5.96 21.03
CA GLY A 207 -14.48 6.32 22.29
C GLY A 207 -14.96 5.12 23.12
N PRO A 208 -15.52 5.37 24.30
CA PRO A 208 -15.87 4.32 25.27
C PRO A 208 -16.91 3.28 24.79
N ARG A 209 -17.61 3.62 23.73
CA ARG A 209 -18.66 2.80 23.08
C ARG A 209 -18.46 2.75 21.56
N GLY A 210 -17.27 3.11 21.09
CA GLY A 210 -16.81 2.97 19.73
C GLY A 210 -16.30 1.58 19.42
N LEU A 211 -15.53 1.47 18.35
CA LEU A 211 -14.82 0.25 17.99
C LEU A 211 -13.45 0.22 18.69
N SER A 212 -13.01 -0.96 19.03
CA SER A 212 -11.69 -1.21 19.62
C SER A 212 -10.89 -2.15 18.75
N VAL A 213 -9.55 -2.06 18.80
CA VAL A 213 -8.68 -3.04 18.14
C VAL A 213 -8.98 -4.45 18.65
N GLY A 214 -9.22 -5.38 17.75
CA GLY A 214 -9.63 -6.75 18.05
C GLY A 214 -11.13 -7.01 17.94
N ASP A 215 -11.97 -5.97 17.80
CA ASP A 215 -13.41 -6.14 17.53
C ASP A 215 -13.62 -6.75 16.14
N ILE A 216 -14.62 -7.63 16.03
CA ILE A 216 -14.99 -8.25 14.75
C ILE A 216 -16.33 -7.66 14.31
N VAL A 217 -16.30 -6.84 13.28
CA VAL A 217 -17.49 -6.25 12.69
C VAL A 217 -18.21 -7.31 11.86
N THR A 218 -19.50 -7.51 12.15
CA THR A 218 -20.35 -8.53 11.51
C THR A 218 -21.53 -7.95 10.74
N GLY A 219 -21.82 -6.66 10.90
CA GLY A 219 -22.91 -6.02 10.17
C GLY A 219 -22.95 -4.50 10.28
N LEU A 220 -23.55 -3.88 9.26
CA LEU A 220 -23.89 -2.47 9.18
C LEU A 220 -25.39 -2.36 8.91
N GLU A 221 -26.18 -1.92 9.89
CA GLU A 221 -27.65 -2.02 9.85
C GLU A 221 -28.08 -3.46 9.52
N ASP A 222 -28.81 -3.63 8.41
CA ASP A 222 -29.28 -4.92 7.89
C ASP A 222 -28.32 -5.55 6.88
N CYS A 223 -27.17 -4.91 6.61
CA CYS A 223 -26.17 -5.39 5.67
C CYS A 223 -25.12 -6.25 6.38
N PRO A 224 -25.06 -7.58 6.11
CA PRO A 224 -24.09 -8.45 6.76
C PRO A 224 -22.68 -8.17 6.25
N VAL A 225 -21.70 -8.10 7.16
CA VAL A 225 -20.29 -7.91 6.86
C VAL A 225 -19.55 -9.21 7.20
N ARG A 226 -19.04 -9.88 6.18
CA ARG A 226 -18.21 -11.08 6.30
C ARG A 226 -16.76 -10.83 5.93
N THR A 227 -16.54 -9.80 5.08
CA THR A 227 -15.25 -9.40 4.55
C THR A 227 -15.10 -7.87 4.59
N VAL A 228 -13.88 -7.37 4.36
CA VAL A 228 -13.61 -5.93 4.22
C VAL A 228 -14.28 -5.36 2.97
N GLU A 229 -14.44 -6.16 1.93
CA GLU A 229 -15.16 -5.80 0.71
C GLU A 229 -16.66 -5.60 1.00
N ASP A 230 -17.26 -6.46 1.83
CA ASP A 230 -18.66 -6.29 2.27
C ASP A 230 -18.82 -4.99 3.07
N TRP A 231 -17.88 -4.68 3.98
CA TRP A 231 -17.88 -3.42 4.73
C TRP A 231 -17.95 -2.20 3.80
N SER A 232 -17.04 -2.13 2.82
CA SER A 232 -16.98 -1.03 1.86
C SER A 232 -18.24 -0.94 1.01
N SER A 233 -18.74 -2.07 0.55
CA SER A 233 -19.96 -2.22 -0.26
C SER A 233 -21.21 -1.82 0.53
N CYS A 234 -21.33 -2.25 1.81
CA CYS A 234 -22.43 -1.85 2.69
C CYS A 234 -22.42 -0.34 2.98
N LEU A 235 -21.24 0.26 3.26
CA LEU A 235 -21.13 1.71 3.45
C LEU A 235 -21.53 2.50 2.21
N PHE A 236 -21.08 2.05 1.05
CA PHE A 236 -21.50 2.66 -0.23
C PHE A 236 -23.00 2.57 -0.42
N HIS A 237 -23.60 1.41 -0.19
CA HIS A 237 -25.05 1.20 -0.30
C HIS A 237 -25.82 2.09 0.67
N LEU A 238 -25.41 2.16 1.95
CA LEU A 238 -26.05 2.99 2.97
C LEU A 238 -25.95 4.50 2.68
N SER A 239 -24.89 4.94 1.99
CA SER A 239 -24.77 6.35 1.59
C SER A 239 -25.78 6.75 0.52
N HIS A 240 -26.24 5.82 -0.31
CA HIS A 240 -27.16 6.07 -1.45
C HIS A 240 -28.60 5.64 -1.18
N THR A 241 -28.87 4.92 -0.07
CA THR A 241 -30.22 4.48 0.29
C THR A 241 -30.87 5.41 1.29
N ALA A 242 -32.21 5.29 1.41
CA ALA A 242 -32.97 6.01 2.43
C ALA A 242 -32.54 5.59 3.84
N GLN A 243 -32.62 6.53 4.77
CA GLN A 243 -32.30 6.28 6.18
C GLN A 243 -33.25 5.22 6.77
N THR A 244 -32.64 4.26 7.50
CA THR A 244 -33.41 3.26 8.26
C THR A 244 -34.17 3.94 9.39
N GLY A 245 -35.46 3.62 9.55
CA GLY A 245 -36.31 4.04 10.65
C GLY A 245 -36.51 2.94 11.70
N TYR A 246 -37.22 3.26 12.75
CA TYR A 246 -37.54 2.36 13.87
C TYR A 246 -39.02 2.37 14.22
N CYS A 247 -39.60 1.21 14.49
CA CYS A 247 -41.01 1.10 14.85
C CYS A 247 -41.25 1.53 16.30
N VAL A 248 -41.98 2.62 16.49
CA VAL A 248 -42.29 3.18 17.80
C VAL A 248 -43.79 3.22 18.05
N PRO A 249 -44.28 2.76 19.23
CA PRO A 249 -45.66 2.89 19.59
C PRO A 249 -46.12 4.36 19.62
N VAL A 250 -47.23 4.68 19.00
CA VAL A 250 -47.76 6.03 18.92
C VAL A 250 -47.92 6.67 20.32
N ALA A 251 -48.32 5.87 21.29
CA ALA A 251 -48.51 6.33 22.68
C ALA A 251 -47.21 6.81 23.36
N SER A 252 -46.01 6.40 22.87
CA SER A 252 -44.71 6.82 23.40
C SER A 252 -44.09 8.02 22.67
N LEU A 253 -44.75 8.49 21.58
CA LEU A 253 -44.28 9.63 20.82
C LEU A 253 -44.71 10.94 21.51
N GLN A 254 -43.71 11.72 21.98
CA GLN A 254 -43.93 13.05 22.50
C GLN A 254 -43.53 14.07 21.42
N PRO A 255 -44.47 14.83 20.86
CA PRO A 255 -44.15 15.84 19.86
C PRO A 255 -43.18 16.89 20.40
N SER A 256 -42.15 17.17 19.65
CA SER A 256 -41.17 18.22 19.91
C SER A 256 -41.14 19.19 18.75
N TRP A 257 -40.92 20.47 19.04
CA TRP A 257 -40.75 21.48 18.01
C TRP A 257 -39.32 21.51 17.52
N ARG A 258 -39.18 21.71 16.23
CA ARG A 258 -37.88 21.88 15.61
C ARG A 258 -37.29 23.23 16.01
N LEU A 259 -35.98 23.24 16.39
CA LEU A 259 -35.26 24.47 16.66
C LEU A 259 -35.08 25.25 15.36
N ASP A 260 -35.39 26.56 15.38
CA ASP A 260 -35.36 27.42 14.20
C ASP A 260 -33.98 27.35 13.50
N GLY A 261 -33.99 27.05 12.21
CA GLY A 261 -32.78 26.97 11.38
C GLY A 261 -31.94 25.71 11.54
N THR A 262 -32.34 24.72 12.36
CA THR A 262 -31.62 23.47 12.56
C THR A 262 -32.45 22.25 12.18
N MET A 263 -31.80 21.08 12.04
CA MET A 263 -32.48 19.78 11.89
C MET A 263 -32.77 19.11 13.24
N ASP A 264 -32.43 19.78 14.34
CA ASP A 264 -32.57 19.28 15.70
C ASP A 264 -33.87 19.71 16.36
N CYS A 265 -34.45 18.82 17.17
CA CYS A 265 -35.63 19.08 17.99
C CYS A 265 -35.41 18.69 19.46
N CYS A 266 -34.17 18.39 19.84
CA CYS A 266 -33.76 18.09 21.21
C CYS A 266 -33.35 19.37 21.93
N SER A 267 -34.09 19.76 22.95
CA SER A 267 -33.88 21.04 23.70
C SER A 267 -32.70 21.05 24.66
N ASN A 268 -32.04 19.94 24.88
CA ASN A 268 -30.90 19.80 25.77
C ASN A 268 -29.69 19.28 25.01
N ASN A 269 -28.48 19.73 25.34
CA ASN A 269 -27.18 19.22 24.85
C ASN A 269 -26.94 17.75 25.24
N SER A 270 -27.95 16.90 25.14
CA SER A 270 -27.88 15.48 25.42
C SER A 270 -27.18 14.79 24.25
N LEU A 271 -25.97 14.32 24.47
CA LEU A 271 -25.20 13.52 23.51
C LEU A 271 -25.82 12.14 23.21
N THR A 272 -26.93 11.80 23.89
CA THR A 272 -27.59 10.48 23.80
C THR A 272 -28.89 10.50 23.05
N ASP A 273 -29.46 11.69 22.80
CA ASP A 273 -30.77 11.86 22.18
C ASP A 273 -30.63 12.41 20.76
N LEU A 274 -31.51 11.98 19.88
CA LEU A 274 -31.55 12.41 18.48
C LEU A 274 -32.97 12.80 18.10
N CYS A 275 -33.09 13.73 17.18
CA CYS A 275 -34.34 14.12 16.61
C CYS A 275 -34.79 13.10 15.54
N PHE A 276 -36.04 12.61 15.69
CA PHE A 276 -36.69 11.72 14.74
C PHE A 276 -37.90 12.41 14.13
N SER A 277 -38.14 12.14 12.85
CA SER A 277 -39.30 12.61 12.11
C SER A 277 -40.27 11.45 11.83
N TYR A 278 -41.58 11.72 11.88
CA TYR A 278 -42.62 10.79 11.56
C TYR A 278 -43.84 11.51 10.95
N ILE A 279 -44.77 10.75 10.34
CA ILE A 279 -46.02 11.28 9.78
C ILE A 279 -47.16 10.59 10.51
N LYS A 280 -48.01 11.37 11.17
CA LYS A 280 -49.24 10.82 11.78
C LYS A 280 -50.23 10.31 10.73
N PRO A 281 -51.01 9.26 11.02
CA PRO A 281 -52.02 8.73 10.08
C PRO A 281 -53.01 9.79 9.59
N GLU A 282 -53.33 10.75 10.45
CA GLU A 282 -54.26 11.87 10.16
C GLU A 282 -53.65 12.86 9.14
N HIS A 283 -52.32 13.03 9.13
CA HIS A 283 -51.60 13.92 8.22
C HIS A 283 -51.00 13.22 6.99
N ARG A 284 -51.35 11.97 6.76
CA ARG A 284 -50.84 11.16 5.62
C ARG A 284 -51.11 11.79 4.26
N LYS A 285 -52.21 12.55 4.12
CA LYS A 285 -52.57 13.29 2.88
C LYS A 285 -51.79 14.59 2.71
N SER A 286 -51.50 15.31 3.80
CA SER A 286 -50.74 16.57 3.80
C SER A 286 -49.21 16.36 3.78
N ARG A 287 -48.75 15.14 4.07
CA ARG A 287 -47.32 14.82 4.26
C ARG A 287 -46.62 15.69 5.27
N GLU A 288 -47.35 16.25 6.22
CA GLU A 288 -46.81 17.08 7.29
C GLU A 288 -46.03 16.19 8.27
N ARG A 289 -44.73 16.51 8.49
CA ARG A 289 -43.84 15.75 9.38
C ARG A 289 -43.90 16.36 10.77
N GLU A 290 -44.06 15.51 11.74
CA GLU A 290 -43.84 15.83 13.14
C GLU A 290 -42.48 15.30 13.61
N TYR A 291 -42.00 15.85 14.70
CA TYR A 291 -40.69 15.52 15.27
C TYR A 291 -40.82 15.07 16.72
N ALA A 292 -39.91 14.19 17.15
CA ALA A 292 -39.80 13.76 18.52
C ALA A 292 -38.31 13.58 18.90
N CYS A 293 -37.93 14.08 20.07
CA CYS A 293 -36.60 13.85 20.64
C CYS A 293 -36.59 12.54 21.42
N MET A 294 -35.76 11.61 21.05
CA MET A 294 -35.75 10.26 21.63
C MET A 294 -34.33 9.74 21.89
N PRO A 295 -34.16 8.95 22.99
CA PRO A 295 -32.87 8.34 23.32
C PRO A 295 -32.51 7.23 22.32
N VAL A 296 -31.46 7.48 21.54
CA VAL A 296 -31.07 6.66 20.39
C VAL A 296 -30.84 5.19 20.78
N ARG A 297 -30.12 4.91 21.87
CA ARG A 297 -29.81 3.54 22.28
C ARG A 297 -31.05 2.70 22.62
N LYS A 298 -31.98 3.28 23.35
CA LYS A 298 -33.25 2.60 23.67
C LYS A 298 -34.04 2.29 22.42
N MET A 299 -33.97 3.21 21.45
CA MET A 299 -34.65 3.03 20.16
C MET A 299 -34.06 1.86 19.40
N VAL A 300 -32.74 1.82 19.21
CA VAL A 300 -32.05 0.81 18.41
C VAL A 300 -32.12 -0.59 19.02
N THR A 301 -32.03 -0.70 20.37
CA THR A 301 -32.04 -2.00 21.06
C THR A 301 -33.43 -2.51 21.36
N GLY A 302 -34.40 -1.64 21.48
CA GLY A 302 -35.76 -1.99 21.92
C GLY A 302 -36.82 -2.05 20.80
N THR A 303 -36.47 -1.66 19.57
CA THR A 303 -37.44 -1.55 18.48
C THR A 303 -36.97 -2.23 17.19
N ARG A 304 -37.93 -2.60 16.35
CA ARG A 304 -37.68 -3.21 15.04
C ARG A 304 -37.32 -2.11 14.02
N ALA A 305 -36.33 -2.36 13.17
CA ALA A 305 -36.01 -1.48 12.05
C ALA A 305 -37.14 -1.50 11.00
N CYS A 306 -37.39 -0.37 10.34
CA CYS A 306 -38.43 -0.18 9.34
C CYS A 306 -37.99 0.76 8.22
N ARG A 307 -38.67 0.70 7.09
CA ARG A 307 -38.55 1.66 5.99
C ARG A 307 -39.89 2.40 5.74
N THR A 308 -40.97 1.73 6.05
CA THR A 308 -42.36 2.26 5.93
C THR A 308 -43.17 1.93 7.17
N ASP A 309 -44.30 2.60 7.37
CA ASP A 309 -45.23 2.32 8.47
C ASP A 309 -45.81 0.89 8.38
N ASP A 310 -45.92 0.35 7.16
CA ASP A 310 -46.43 -1.00 6.93
C ASP A 310 -45.52 -2.08 7.54
N ASP A 311 -44.20 -1.82 7.61
CA ASP A 311 -43.24 -2.72 8.29
C ASP A 311 -43.51 -2.82 9.79
N CYS A 312 -44.13 -1.79 10.38
CA CYS A 312 -44.46 -1.70 11.80
C CYS A 312 -45.85 -2.28 12.14
N ALA A 313 -46.70 -2.49 11.15
CA ALA A 313 -48.06 -3.03 11.36
C ALA A 313 -48.03 -4.54 11.67
N ALA A 314 -47.06 -5.28 11.21
CA ALA A 314 -46.93 -6.72 11.41
C ALA A 314 -46.26 -7.05 12.76
N GLY A 315 -47.03 -7.45 13.78
CA GLY A 315 -46.56 -8.04 15.01
C GLY A 315 -46.64 -7.20 16.27
N PHE A 316 -47.24 -6.03 16.25
CA PHE A 316 -47.48 -5.21 17.43
C PHE A 316 -48.96 -5.16 17.81
N HIS A 317 -49.29 -5.39 19.09
CA HIS A 317 -50.65 -5.22 19.65
C HIS A 317 -51.08 -3.75 19.79
N THR A 318 -50.15 -2.81 19.56
CA THR A 318 -50.35 -1.34 19.63
C THR A 318 -50.00 -0.71 18.31
N ALA A 319 -50.75 0.33 17.90
CA ALA A 319 -50.45 1.11 16.72
C ALA A 319 -49.03 1.71 16.80
N SER A 320 -48.15 1.33 15.87
CA SER A 320 -46.75 1.79 15.82
C SER A 320 -46.47 2.50 14.51
N LEU A 321 -45.64 3.50 14.53
CA LEU A 321 -45.19 4.29 13.36
C LEU A 321 -43.73 4.07 13.11
N CYS A 322 -43.31 4.16 11.86
CA CYS A 322 -41.88 4.16 11.46
C CYS A 322 -41.30 5.57 11.61
N VAL A 323 -40.49 5.76 12.64
CA VAL A 323 -39.80 7.05 12.90
C VAL A 323 -38.41 7.01 12.30
N THR A 324 -38.04 8.06 11.57
CA THR A 324 -36.73 8.14 10.91
C THR A 324 -35.87 9.26 11.52
N PRO A 325 -34.57 9.06 11.74
CA PRO A 325 -33.66 10.12 12.20
C PRO A 325 -33.73 11.34 11.28
N SER A 326 -33.91 12.54 11.87
CA SER A 326 -33.93 13.83 11.18
C SER A 326 -32.50 14.36 11.07
N LEU A 327 -31.82 14.07 9.94
CA LEU A 327 -30.42 14.38 9.72
C LEU A 327 -30.23 15.21 8.44
N GLU A 328 -29.10 15.89 8.33
CA GLU A 328 -28.70 16.59 7.11
C GLU A 328 -28.49 15.63 5.92
N ASN A 329 -28.59 16.16 4.70
CA ASN A 329 -28.69 15.37 3.47
C ASN A 329 -27.62 14.29 3.26
N GLN A 330 -26.41 14.48 3.76
CA GLN A 330 -25.30 13.52 3.61
C GLN A 330 -24.98 12.74 4.89
N THR A 331 -25.60 13.13 6.00
CA THR A 331 -25.42 12.47 7.29
C THR A 331 -26.32 11.25 7.38
N ARG A 332 -25.78 10.16 7.89
CA ARG A 332 -26.50 8.89 8.14
C ARG A 332 -26.31 8.49 9.59
N PHE A 333 -27.34 7.90 10.12
CA PHE A 333 -27.28 7.13 11.35
C PHE A 333 -27.06 5.67 10.97
N ILE A 334 -26.00 5.04 11.49
CA ILE A 334 -25.60 3.67 11.15
C ILE A 334 -25.29 2.91 12.43
N ARG A 335 -25.96 1.77 12.59
CA ARG A 335 -25.65 0.81 13.65
C ARG A 335 -24.59 -0.17 13.12
N VAL A 336 -23.43 -0.17 13.75
CA VAL A 336 -22.35 -1.13 13.49
C VAL A 336 -22.45 -2.25 14.52
N THR A 337 -22.68 -3.47 14.04
CA THR A 337 -22.72 -4.66 14.89
C THR A 337 -21.35 -5.32 14.90
N HIS A 338 -20.80 -5.56 16.10
CA HIS A 338 -19.54 -6.23 16.29
C HIS A 338 -19.57 -7.21 17.45
N LEU A 339 -18.66 -8.18 17.44
CA LEU A 339 -18.49 -9.14 18.55
C LEU A 339 -17.57 -8.56 19.63
N PRO A 340 -17.85 -8.86 20.92
CA PRO A 340 -18.93 -9.73 21.44
C PRO A 340 -20.27 -8.97 21.58
N ASN A 341 -21.21 -9.21 20.67
CA ASN A 341 -22.62 -8.78 20.68
C ASN A 341 -22.91 -7.34 21.17
N THR A 342 -22.10 -6.39 20.76
CA THR A 342 -22.25 -4.97 21.05
C THR A 342 -22.56 -4.18 19.79
N HIS A 343 -23.09 -2.97 19.98
CA HIS A 343 -23.43 -2.07 18.87
C HIS A 343 -22.74 -0.73 19.09
N MET A 344 -21.97 -0.32 18.11
CA MET A 344 -21.55 1.05 17.96
C MET A 344 -22.60 1.81 17.14
N LEU A 345 -22.92 3.02 17.55
CA LEU A 345 -23.84 3.91 16.83
C LEU A 345 -23.04 5.05 16.21
N PHE A 346 -23.06 5.13 14.90
CA PHE A 346 -22.39 6.16 14.14
C PHE A 346 -23.40 7.18 13.59
N VAL A 347 -23.09 8.46 13.74
CA VAL A 347 -23.83 9.56 13.12
C VAL A 347 -22.83 10.42 12.36
N GLY A 348 -22.96 10.47 11.04
CA GLY A 348 -22.03 11.21 10.20
C GLY A 348 -22.10 10.82 8.74
N TYR A 349 -21.15 11.32 7.96
CA TYR A 349 -21.01 10.96 6.55
C TYR A 349 -20.36 9.58 6.43
N PRO A 350 -21.02 8.57 5.80
CA PRO A 350 -20.57 7.18 5.82
C PRO A 350 -19.14 6.94 5.33
N PRO A 351 -18.65 7.64 4.28
CA PRO A 351 -17.25 7.51 3.88
C PRO A 351 -16.23 7.87 4.97
N HIS A 352 -16.55 8.76 5.92
CA HIS A 352 -15.66 9.07 7.04
C HIS A 352 -15.44 7.85 7.93
N LEU A 353 -16.45 6.97 8.08
CA LEU A 353 -16.29 5.75 8.84
C LEU A 353 -15.31 4.76 8.18
N GLN A 354 -15.24 4.75 6.85
CA GLN A 354 -14.27 3.92 6.11
C GLN A 354 -12.82 4.33 6.39
N TYR A 355 -12.57 5.63 6.60
CA TYR A 355 -11.22 6.14 6.91
C TYR A 355 -10.91 6.15 8.42
N ALA A 356 -11.92 5.98 9.25
CA ALA A 356 -11.78 5.98 10.71
C ALA A 356 -11.27 4.66 11.27
N VAL A 357 -11.37 3.56 10.51
CA VAL A 357 -11.03 2.19 10.96
C VAL A 357 -10.25 1.45 9.88
N SER A 358 -9.17 0.80 10.28
CA SER A 358 -8.46 -0.18 9.45
C SER A 358 -8.98 -1.58 9.76
N LEU A 359 -9.29 -2.34 8.72
CA LEU A 359 -9.92 -3.66 8.84
C LEU A 359 -9.11 -4.71 8.09
N THR A 360 -9.17 -5.96 8.57
CA THR A 360 -8.61 -7.13 7.89
C THR A 360 -9.62 -8.28 7.82
N ASN A 361 -9.49 -9.13 6.80
CA ASN A 361 -10.29 -10.34 6.63
C ASN A 361 -9.86 -11.50 7.53
N PHE A 362 -8.71 -11.37 8.21
CA PHE A 362 -8.07 -12.44 8.94
C PHE A 362 -8.35 -12.33 10.46
N VAL A 363 -9.15 -13.24 10.99
CA VAL A 363 -9.46 -13.32 12.40
C VAL A 363 -8.62 -14.43 13.03
N PRO A 364 -7.77 -14.16 14.06
CA PRO A 364 -6.91 -15.16 14.66
C PRO A 364 -7.72 -16.27 15.36
N ARG A 365 -7.32 -17.53 15.16
CA ARG A 365 -7.95 -18.69 15.82
C ARG A 365 -7.45 -18.90 17.23
N PHE A 366 -6.27 -18.38 17.55
CA PHE A 366 -5.61 -18.56 18.85
C PHE A 366 -5.17 -17.21 19.41
N GLY A 367 -5.35 -17.01 20.72
CA GLY A 367 -5.09 -15.72 21.38
C GLY A 367 -3.61 -15.29 21.44
N PHE A 368 -2.66 -16.18 21.10
CA PHE A 368 -1.23 -15.84 21.01
C PHE A 368 -0.82 -15.31 19.63
N LEU A 369 -1.70 -15.36 18.63
CA LEU A 369 -1.40 -14.90 17.29
C LEU A 369 -1.49 -13.37 17.20
N HIS A 370 -0.53 -12.78 16.52
CA HIS A 370 -0.48 -11.34 16.33
C HIS A 370 -1.56 -10.89 15.32
N LEU A 371 -2.34 -9.88 15.69
CA LEU A 371 -3.41 -9.35 14.83
C LEU A 371 -2.87 -8.79 13.51
N ASP A 372 -1.68 -8.18 13.56
CA ASP A 372 -1.08 -7.46 12.44
C ASP A 372 -0.29 -8.35 11.47
N LEU A 373 -0.03 -9.62 11.81
CA LEU A 373 0.79 -10.50 10.95
C LEU A 373 0.22 -10.65 9.53
N PRO A 374 -1.08 -10.89 9.32
CA PRO A 374 -1.64 -10.93 7.96
C PRO A 374 -1.50 -9.61 7.22
N VAL A 375 -1.78 -8.49 7.90
CA VAL A 375 -1.66 -7.13 7.35
C VAL A 375 -0.22 -6.82 6.98
N PHE A 376 0.73 -7.22 7.84
CA PHE A 376 2.17 -7.10 7.57
C PHE A 376 2.55 -7.85 6.28
N LEU A 377 2.20 -9.14 6.17
CA LEU A 377 2.52 -9.97 5.02
C LEU A 377 1.88 -9.42 3.72
N GLU A 378 0.62 -9.06 3.80
CA GLU A 378 -0.12 -8.50 2.66
C GLU A 378 0.50 -7.19 2.18
N THR A 379 0.76 -6.26 3.10
CA THR A 379 1.37 -4.96 2.78
C THR A 379 2.78 -5.12 2.22
N PHE A 380 3.61 -5.95 2.85
CA PHE A 380 4.97 -6.22 2.38
C PHE A 380 4.97 -6.82 0.97
N CYS A 381 4.13 -7.82 0.71
CA CYS A 381 4.03 -8.42 -0.63
C CYS A 381 3.53 -7.42 -1.68
N LYS A 382 2.58 -6.54 -1.34
CA LYS A 382 2.14 -5.46 -2.24
C LYS A 382 3.31 -4.53 -2.63
N TYR A 383 4.18 -4.18 -1.67
CA TYR A 383 5.39 -3.41 -1.97
C TYR A 383 6.37 -4.19 -2.85
N VAL A 384 6.58 -5.49 -2.59
CA VAL A 384 7.45 -6.34 -3.42
C VAL A 384 6.91 -6.42 -4.85
N VAL A 385 5.62 -6.67 -5.04
CA VAL A 385 4.97 -6.68 -6.37
C VAL A 385 5.18 -5.34 -7.09
N SER A 386 4.88 -4.24 -6.40
CA SER A 386 4.95 -2.89 -6.99
C SER A 386 6.39 -2.51 -7.36
N LEU A 387 7.34 -2.69 -6.45
CA LEU A 387 8.73 -2.29 -6.66
C LEU A 387 9.47 -3.22 -7.64
N SER A 388 9.29 -4.54 -7.53
CA SER A 388 9.89 -5.47 -8.48
C SER A 388 9.31 -5.30 -9.89
N GLY A 389 8.00 -5.09 -10.00
CA GLY A 389 7.35 -4.78 -11.27
C GLY A 389 7.86 -3.47 -11.87
N ALA A 390 7.97 -2.42 -11.06
CA ALA A 390 8.50 -1.12 -11.48
C ALA A 390 9.97 -1.24 -11.93
N LEU A 391 10.83 -1.93 -11.16
CA LEU A 391 12.24 -2.15 -11.53
C LEU A 391 12.37 -2.96 -12.82
N ALA A 392 11.54 -3.99 -13.02
CA ALA A 392 11.53 -4.76 -14.26
C ALA A 392 11.19 -3.87 -15.47
N VAL A 393 10.16 -3.01 -15.34
CA VAL A 393 9.74 -2.10 -16.43
C VAL A 393 10.81 -1.02 -16.66
N VAL A 394 11.25 -0.33 -15.62
CA VAL A 394 12.20 0.79 -15.74
C VAL A 394 13.53 0.32 -16.33
N ASN A 395 14.08 -0.81 -15.86
CA ASN A 395 15.34 -1.35 -16.37
C ASN A 395 15.22 -1.96 -17.78
N SER A 396 14.01 -2.21 -18.29
CA SER A 396 13.82 -2.61 -19.68
C SER A 396 13.75 -1.43 -20.67
N VAL A 397 13.53 -0.18 -20.16
CA VAL A 397 13.49 1.02 -21.00
C VAL A 397 14.90 1.34 -21.50
N PRO A 398 15.10 1.58 -22.80
CA PRO A 398 16.39 2.02 -23.35
C PRO A 398 16.70 3.45 -22.89
N CYS A 399 17.35 3.57 -21.74
CA CYS A 399 17.67 4.82 -21.07
C CYS A 399 19.11 4.77 -20.56
N PHE A 400 19.81 5.91 -20.54
CA PHE A 400 21.15 6.00 -19.97
C PHE A 400 21.16 5.59 -18.50
N ALA A 401 22.23 4.92 -18.11
CA ALA A 401 22.49 4.41 -16.75
C ALA A 401 21.57 3.30 -16.23
N LEU A 402 20.70 2.74 -17.09
CA LEU A 402 19.86 1.56 -16.78
C LEU A 402 20.28 0.37 -17.64
N ASP A 403 19.86 -0.85 -17.26
CA ASP A 403 20.18 -2.06 -18.04
C ASP A 403 19.69 -2.00 -19.47
N GLY A 404 18.57 -1.32 -19.71
CA GLY A 404 18.01 -1.08 -21.03
C GLY A 404 18.99 -0.46 -22.01
N GLN A 405 19.99 0.32 -21.55
CA GLN A 405 21.09 0.83 -22.38
C GLN A 405 21.91 -0.34 -22.95
N TRP A 406 22.34 -1.25 -22.08
CA TRP A 406 23.19 -2.37 -22.46
C TRP A 406 22.42 -3.42 -23.24
N MET A 407 21.13 -3.63 -22.89
CA MET A 407 20.21 -4.50 -23.63
C MET A 407 20.02 -4.00 -25.07
N LEU A 408 19.77 -2.69 -25.25
CA LEU A 408 19.61 -2.09 -26.57
C LEU A 408 20.90 -2.24 -27.39
N ASN A 409 22.05 -1.90 -26.84
CA ASN A 409 23.33 -2.01 -27.54
C ASN A 409 23.61 -3.44 -28.00
N ALA A 410 23.43 -4.42 -27.11
CA ALA A 410 23.60 -5.83 -27.45
C ALA A 410 22.59 -6.30 -28.52
N LEU A 411 21.33 -5.82 -28.45
CA LEU A 411 20.28 -6.15 -29.41
C LEU A 411 20.58 -5.57 -30.81
N LEU A 412 21.01 -4.31 -30.89
CA LEU A 412 21.39 -3.66 -32.16
C LEU A 412 22.57 -4.37 -32.79
N GLU A 413 23.58 -4.75 -32.00
CA GLU A 413 24.73 -5.50 -32.49
C GLU A 413 24.34 -6.91 -32.96
N ALA A 414 23.38 -7.57 -32.29
CA ALA A 414 22.91 -8.89 -32.70
C ALA A 414 22.04 -8.88 -33.97
N THR A 415 21.27 -7.81 -34.20
CA THR A 415 20.24 -7.77 -35.26
C THR A 415 20.63 -6.91 -36.46
N LEU A 416 21.26 -5.77 -36.25
CA LEU A 416 21.55 -4.83 -37.33
C LEU A 416 22.91 -5.02 -38.00
N VAL A 417 23.78 -5.89 -37.49
CA VAL A 417 25.10 -6.12 -38.07
C VAL A 417 25.05 -6.55 -39.54
N THR A 418 24.02 -7.29 -39.94
CA THR A 418 23.81 -7.75 -41.32
C THR A 418 23.25 -6.68 -42.25
N VAL A 419 22.50 -5.70 -41.74
CA VAL A 419 21.81 -4.66 -42.51
C VAL A 419 22.62 -3.36 -42.56
N VAL A 420 23.17 -2.98 -41.42
CA VAL A 420 23.99 -1.77 -41.25
C VAL A 420 25.39 -2.20 -40.88
N THR A 421 26.24 -2.43 -41.87
CA THR A 421 27.63 -2.90 -41.72
C THR A 421 28.53 -1.88 -41.01
N ASP A 422 28.22 -0.59 -41.20
CA ASP A 422 28.99 0.49 -40.59
C ASP A 422 28.70 0.60 -39.09
N ARG A 423 29.73 0.40 -38.27
CA ARG A 423 29.67 0.44 -36.80
C ARG A 423 29.27 1.81 -36.29
N GLN A 424 29.77 2.89 -36.87
CA GLN A 424 29.46 4.24 -36.42
C GLN A 424 27.96 4.57 -36.61
N LYS A 425 27.34 4.09 -37.69
CA LYS A 425 25.90 4.25 -37.90
C LYS A 425 25.08 3.48 -36.89
N ARG A 426 25.49 2.26 -36.49
CA ARG A 426 24.80 1.50 -35.45
C ARG A 426 24.89 2.18 -34.08
N GLU A 427 26.06 2.68 -33.72
CA GLU A 427 26.27 3.44 -32.47
C GLU A 427 25.44 4.72 -32.47
N LEU A 428 25.33 5.42 -33.60
CA LEU A 428 24.51 6.64 -33.75
C LEU A 428 23.00 6.32 -33.61
N ILE A 429 22.52 5.24 -34.21
CA ILE A 429 21.12 4.76 -34.03
C ILE A 429 20.86 4.46 -32.57
N GLY A 430 21.75 3.70 -31.91
CA GLY A 430 21.67 3.38 -30.49
C GLY A 430 21.60 4.64 -29.62
N PHE A 431 22.46 5.61 -29.89
CA PHE A 431 22.49 6.89 -29.16
C PHE A 431 21.16 7.65 -29.25
N PHE A 432 20.57 7.77 -30.45
CA PHE A 432 19.29 8.46 -30.60
C PHE A 432 18.14 7.73 -29.92
N LEU A 433 18.12 6.39 -29.95
CA LEU A 433 17.13 5.60 -29.25
C LEU A 433 17.26 5.75 -27.72
N LEU A 434 18.48 5.74 -27.18
CA LEU A 434 18.74 5.99 -25.77
C LEU A 434 18.34 7.41 -25.35
N LEU A 435 18.63 8.40 -26.20
CA LEU A 435 18.24 9.79 -25.93
C LEU A 435 16.71 9.93 -25.89
N ALA A 436 16.00 9.33 -26.85
CA ALA A 436 14.55 9.33 -26.88
C ALA A 436 13.94 8.62 -25.66
N GLY A 437 14.44 7.43 -25.29
CA GLY A 437 14.00 6.71 -24.11
C GLY A 437 14.26 7.47 -22.81
N SER A 438 15.45 8.09 -22.69
CA SER A 438 15.79 8.92 -21.54
C SER A 438 14.89 10.16 -21.43
N ALA A 439 14.60 10.83 -22.55
CA ALA A 439 13.70 11.98 -22.58
C ALA A 439 12.26 11.58 -22.17
N LEU A 440 11.77 10.44 -22.67
CA LEU A 440 10.46 9.91 -22.30
C LEU A 440 10.39 9.57 -20.80
N LEU A 441 11.42 8.92 -20.26
CA LEU A 441 11.46 8.58 -18.84
C LEU A 441 11.51 9.85 -17.98
N ALA A 442 12.35 10.83 -18.35
CA ALA A 442 12.44 12.11 -17.65
C ALA A 442 11.10 12.87 -17.67
N ALA A 443 10.41 12.89 -18.83
CA ALA A 443 9.09 13.50 -18.94
C ALA A 443 8.03 12.81 -18.06
N ASN A 444 8.03 11.47 -17.98
CA ASN A 444 7.14 10.72 -17.10
C ASN A 444 7.43 11.01 -15.62
N VAL A 445 8.70 11.05 -15.21
CA VAL A 445 9.08 11.40 -13.84
C VAL A 445 8.66 12.83 -13.50
N ALA A 446 8.90 13.80 -14.41
CA ALA A 446 8.49 15.19 -14.22
C ALA A 446 6.97 15.31 -14.08
N LEU A 447 6.21 14.62 -14.93
CA LEU A 447 4.74 14.58 -14.87
C LEU A 447 4.26 13.96 -13.56
N GLY A 448 4.87 12.86 -13.12
CA GLY A 448 4.56 12.21 -11.84
C GLY A 448 4.81 13.13 -10.64
N LEU A 449 5.93 13.84 -10.62
CA LEU A 449 6.25 14.83 -9.60
C LEU A 449 5.27 16.02 -9.63
N TRP A 450 4.94 16.51 -10.82
CA TRP A 450 3.92 17.56 -10.99
C TRP A 450 2.57 17.13 -10.40
N MET A 451 2.10 15.93 -10.70
CA MET A 451 0.82 15.41 -10.18
C MET A 451 0.81 15.26 -8.65
N VAL A 452 1.95 14.98 -8.03
CA VAL A 452 2.10 14.88 -6.57
C VAL A 452 2.15 16.27 -5.91
N THR A 453 2.73 17.27 -6.57
CA THR A 453 2.90 18.63 -6.01
C THR A 453 1.72 19.55 -6.30
N ALA A 454 0.95 19.30 -7.36
CA ALA A 454 -0.20 20.11 -7.77
C ALA A 454 -1.52 19.74 -7.07
N ARG A 455 -1.50 18.70 -6.22
CA ARG A 455 -2.59 18.32 -5.30
C ARG A 455 -2.34 18.92 -3.93
#